data_9524846248306c227cb0d15564f64e79
#
_entry.id   9524846248306c227cb0d15564f64e79
#
_cell.length_a   1.000
_cell.length_b   1.000
_cell.length_c   1.000
_cell.angle_alpha   90.00
_cell.angle_beta   90.00
_cell.angle_gamma   90.00
#
_symmetry.space_group_name_H-M   'P 1'
#
loop_
_entity.id
_entity.type
_entity.pdbx_description
1 polymer ?
#
loop_
_entity_poly.entity_id
_entity_poly.type
_entity_poly.pdbx_seq_one_letter_code
_entity_poly.pdbx_strand_id
1 'polypeptide(L)'
;VKEKRLSEENRALEKQHPDWNLAAKDESGNEVLPKEVKRSLTFLLASISLWFIAYNGVTTWFTKYIEQVMGEGLGGASTCLLVATAGAICSYLPIGALAAKIGRKRTIQLGVALLTLCFLLGFVLTCTSSVITPVMYVVFALVGLAWAAINVNSLPMVVEMCRGSDIGRFTGYYYTFSMVAQVVTPIAAGSLMRAIDYRVLFPYA
;
A
#
# COMPACT_ATOMS: atom_id res chain seq x y z
N VAL A 1 29.30 17.44 0.15
CA VAL A 1 29.50 18.92 0.23
C VAL A 1 28.24 19.66 -0.23
N LYS A 2 27.58 19.26 -1.33
CA LYS A 2 26.32 19.89 -1.82
C LYS A 2 25.13 19.68 -0.86
N GLU A 3 25.00 18.50 -0.27
CA GLU A 3 23.90 18.12 0.61
C GLU A 3 23.88 18.92 1.93
N LYS A 4 25.07 19.15 2.54
CA LYS A 4 25.19 20.00 3.73
C LYS A 4 24.76 21.45 3.46
N ARG A 5 25.16 21.99 2.30
CA ARG A 5 24.81 23.36 1.92
C ARG A 5 23.32 23.54 1.67
N LEU A 6 22.68 22.57 0.98
CA LEU A 6 21.23 22.57 0.78
C LEU A 6 20.46 22.40 2.11
N SER A 7 20.98 21.60 3.03
CA SER A 7 20.40 21.45 4.37
C SER A 7 20.51 22.74 5.20
N GLU A 8 21.61 23.48 5.09
CA GLU A 8 21.81 24.76 5.75
C GLU A 8 20.93 25.86 5.15
N GLU A 9 20.81 25.92 3.81
CA GLU A 9 19.92 26.83 3.11
C GLU A 9 18.43 26.55 3.48
N ASN A 10 18.02 25.29 3.50
CA ASN A 10 16.66 24.92 3.93
C ASN A 10 16.40 25.33 5.39
N ARG A 11 17.34 25.09 6.32
CA ARG A 11 17.21 25.53 7.72
C ARG A 11 17.15 27.05 7.87
N ALA A 12 17.86 27.77 7.00
CA ALA A 12 17.80 29.24 6.99
C ALA A 12 16.44 29.75 6.51
N LEU A 13 15.90 29.12 5.45
CA LEU A 13 14.54 29.43 4.94
C LEU A 13 13.44 29.09 5.95
N GLU A 14 13.55 27.98 6.66
CA GLU A 14 12.62 27.58 7.71
C GLU A 14 12.62 28.55 8.89
N LYS A 15 13.75 29.13 9.26
CA LYS A 15 13.83 30.19 10.28
C LYS A 15 13.15 31.50 9.83
N GLN A 16 13.16 31.78 8.51
CA GLN A 16 12.50 32.96 7.95
C GLN A 16 10.98 32.78 7.82
N HIS A 17 10.52 31.53 7.74
CA HIS A 17 9.12 31.16 7.58
C HIS A 17 8.66 30.17 8.67
N PRO A 18 8.49 30.63 9.93
CA PRO A 18 8.09 29.77 11.04
C PRO A 18 6.70 29.14 10.85
N ASP A 19 5.87 29.69 9.97
CA ASP A 19 4.58 29.17 9.53
C ASP A 19 4.68 27.88 8.68
N TRP A 20 5.88 27.53 8.21
CA TRP A 20 6.13 26.28 7.48
C TRP A 20 6.29 25.07 8.40
N ASN A 21 6.53 25.28 9.70
CA ASN A 21 6.63 24.21 10.68
C ASN A 21 5.24 23.86 11.24
N LEU A 22 4.80 22.63 11.01
CA LEU A 22 3.56 22.08 11.61
C LEU A 22 3.73 21.72 13.09
N ALA A 23 4.97 21.55 13.55
CA ALA A 23 5.26 21.19 14.92
C ALA A 23 5.19 22.43 15.82
N ALA A 24 4.24 22.45 16.75
CA ALA A 24 4.30 23.34 17.91
C ALA A 24 5.38 22.83 18.87
N LYS A 25 6.14 23.73 19.48
CA LYS A 25 7.06 23.35 20.57
C LYS A 25 6.26 23.22 21.87
N ASP A 26 6.42 22.11 22.59
CA ASP A 26 5.89 21.98 23.94
C ASP A 26 6.69 22.83 24.93
N GLU A 27 6.23 22.89 26.20
CA GLU A 27 6.91 23.64 27.29
C GLU A 27 8.36 23.15 27.52
N SER A 28 8.71 21.96 27.03
CA SER A 28 10.05 21.35 27.13
C SER A 28 10.90 21.60 25.87
N GLY A 29 10.41 22.36 24.88
CA GLY A 29 11.10 22.65 23.63
C GLY A 29 11.09 21.53 22.59
N ASN A 30 10.35 20.44 22.84
CA ASN A 30 10.20 19.33 21.89
C ASN A 30 9.12 19.66 20.84
N GLU A 31 9.38 19.28 19.59
CA GLU A 31 8.44 19.45 18.49
C GLU A 31 7.26 18.47 18.63
N VAL A 32 6.08 19.01 18.90
CA VAL A 32 4.83 18.26 19.03
C VAL A 32 3.90 18.59 17.87
N LEU A 33 3.52 17.56 17.11
CA LEU A 33 2.52 17.71 16.05
C LEU A 33 1.13 18.07 16.63
N PRO A 34 0.37 18.98 16.00
CA PRO A 34 -1.01 19.26 16.39
C PRO A 34 -1.83 17.97 16.50
N LYS A 35 -2.70 17.87 17.50
CA LYS A 35 -3.49 16.65 17.76
C LYS A 35 -4.27 16.16 16.55
N GLU A 36 -4.79 17.07 15.74
CA GLU A 36 -5.54 16.77 14.52
C GLU A 36 -4.66 16.15 13.44
N VAL A 37 -3.46 16.69 13.22
CA VAL A 37 -2.48 16.17 12.27
C VAL A 37 -2.02 14.79 12.71
N LYS A 38 -1.69 14.64 14.00
CA LYS A 38 -1.28 13.33 14.57
C LYS A 38 -2.38 12.28 14.40
N ARG A 39 -3.63 12.63 14.67
CA ARG A 39 -4.78 11.72 14.49
C ARG A 39 -4.95 11.33 13.03
N SER A 40 -4.94 12.28 12.11
CA SER A 40 -5.07 12.03 10.67
C SER A 40 -3.93 11.17 10.13
N LEU A 41 -2.69 11.46 10.55
CA LEU A 41 -1.51 10.66 10.18
C LEU A 41 -1.63 9.22 10.70
N THR A 42 -2.06 9.03 11.95
CA THR A 42 -2.23 7.70 12.53
C THR A 42 -3.25 6.88 11.76
N PHE A 43 -4.41 7.44 11.43
CA PHE A 43 -5.42 6.74 10.62
C PHE A 43 -4.92 6.45 9.20
N LEU A 44 -4.17 7.36 8.60
CA LEU A 44 -3.60 7.15 7.27
C LEU A 44 -2.56 6.03 7.29
N LEU A 45 -1.63 6.03 8.24
CA LEU A 45 -0.61 4.98 8.39
C LEU A 45 -1.23 3.62 8.72
N ALA A 46 -2.26 3.58 9.57
CA ALA A 46 -3.01 2.36 9.85
C ALA A 46 -3.69 1.83 8.58
N SER A 47 -4.32 2.69 7.79
CA SER A 47 -4.93 2.29 6.51
C SER A 47 -3.89 1.76 5.53
N ILE A 48 -2.72 2.41 5.46
CA ILE A 48 -1.58 1.95 4.65
C ILE A 48 -1.14 0.55 5.08
N SER A 49 -0.97 0.32 6.38
CA SER A 49 -0.59 -1.00 6.89
C SER A 49 -1.63 -2.06 6.53
N LEU A 50 -2.92 -1.78 6.67
CA LEU A 50 -3.99 -2.74 6.38
C LEU A 50 -3.99 -3.20 4.92
N TRP A 51 -3.91 -2.29 3.96
CA TRP A 51 -3.90 -2.72 2.56
C TRP A 51 -2.57 -3.38 2.15
N PHE A 52 -1.43 -3.00 2.78
CA PHE A 52 -0.18 -3.74 2.61
C PHE A 52 -0.30 -5.16 3.14
N ILE A 53 -0.95 -5.36 4.29
CA ILE A 53 -1.23 -6.67 4.88
C ILE A 53 -2.06 -7.51 3.90
N ALA A 54 -3.16 -6.99 3.38
CA ALA A 54 -4.03 -7.67 2.43
C ALA A 54 -3.28 -8.09 1.16
N TYR A 55 -2.67 -7.12 0.48
CA TYR A 55 -1.98 -7.36 -0.79
C TYR A 55 -0.79 -8.32 -0.65
N ASN A 56 0.06 -8.11 0.36
CA ASN A 56 1.23 -8.99 0.58
C ASN A 56 0.82 -10.39 1.00
N GLY A 57 -0.28 -10.56 1.73
CA GLY A 57 -0.83 -11.88 2.04
C GLY A 57 -1.14 -12.67 0.78
N VAL A 58 -1.90 -12.05 -0.14
CA VAL A 58 -2.25 -12.70 -1.41
C VAL A 58 -1.02 -12.93 -2.29
N THR A 59 -0.20 -11.92 -2.55
CA THR A 59 0.94 -12.06 -3.46
C THR A 59 1.99 -13.05 -2.99
N THR A 60 2.18 -13.21 -1.68
CA THR A 60 3.12 -14.17 -1.12
C THR A 60 2.59 -15.60 -1.17
N TRP A 61 1.31 -15.79 -0.87
CA TRP A 61 0.77 -17.12 -0.67
C TRP A 61 -0.11 -17.65 -1.81
N PHE A 62 -0.39 -16.83 -2.82
CA PHE A 62 -1.29 -17.21 -3.92
C PHE A 62 -0.86 -18.46 -4.67
N THR A 63 0.42 -18.62 -4.98
CA THR A 63 0.93 -19.82 -5.66
C THR A 63 0.70 -21.09 -4.83
N LYS A 64 0.97 -21.01 -3.52
CA LYS A 64 0.73 -22.13 -2.59
C LYS A 64 -0.76 -22.39 -2.38
N TYR A 65 -1.56 -21.34 -2.35
CA TYR A 65 -3.01 -21.42 -2.29
C TYR A 65 -3.58 -22.19 -3.48
N ILE A 66 -3.17 -21.85 -4.71
CA ILE A 66 -3.64 -22.52 -5.93
C ILE A 66 -3.23 -24.01 -5.93
N GLU A 67 -2.00 -24.32 -5.52
CA GLU A 67 -1.53 -25.69 -5.38
C GLU A 67 -2.38 -26.52 -4.40
N GLN A 68 -2.71 -25.95 -3.25
CA GLN A 68 -3.43 -26.65 -2.17
C GLN A 68 -4.93 -26.71 -2.39
N VAL A 69 -5.53 -25.68 -2.99
CA VAL A 69 -7.00 -25.57 -3.14
C VAL A 69 -7.46 -26.10 -4.49
N MET A 70 -6.72 -25.89 -5.56
CA MET A 70 -7.09 -26.28 -6.93
C MET A 70 -6.29 -27.49 -7.45
N GLY A 71 -5.20 -27.86 -6.79
CA GLY A 71 -4.34 -28.98 -7.25
C GLY A 71 -3.53 -28.64 -8.50
N GLU A 72 -3.51 -27.37 -8.93
CA GLU A 72 -2.79 -26.95 -10.12
C GLU A 72 -1.31 -26.64 -9.82
N GLY A 73 -0.46 -26.82 -10.85
CA GLY A 73 0.95 -26.50 -10.78
C GLY A 73 1.22 -24.98 -10.64
N LEU A 74 2.45 -24.67 -10.23
CA LEU A 74 2.89 -23.28 -9.94
C LEU A 74 2.84 -22.35 -11.16
N GLY A 75 2.82 -22.87 -12.39
CA GLY A 75 2.93 -22.07 -13.61
C GLY A 75 1.78 -21.08 -13.81
N GLY A 76 0.54 -21.53 -13.71
CA GLY A 76 -0.64 -20.69 -13.89
C GLY A 76 -0.75 -19.58 -12.83
N ALA A 77 -0.53 -19.94 -11.58
CA ALA A 77 -0.54 -18.99 -10.47
C ALA A 77 0.56 -17.92 -10.60
N SER A 78 1.78 -18.34 -10.97
CA SER A 78 2.88 -17.39 -11.22
C SER A 78 2.57 -16.46 -12.38
N THR A 79 1.92 -16.95 -13.44
CA THR A 79 1.49 -16.13 -14.57
C THR A 79 0.45 -15.08 -14.13
N CYS A 80 -0.49 -15.41 -13.24
CA CYS A 80 -1.42 -14.43 -12.67
C CYS A 80 -0.66 -13.29 -11.96
N LEU A 81 0.34 -13.60 -11.15
CA LEU A 81 1.15 -12.59 -10.46
C LEU A 81 1.99 -11.75 -11.44
N LEU A 82 2.53 -12.35 -12.50
CA LEU A 82 3.21 -11.60 -13.58
C LEU A 82 2.26 -10.65 -14.29
N VAL A 83 1.04 -11.08 -14.61
CA VAL A 83 0.01 -10.24 -15.22
C VAL A 83 -0.36 -9.07 -14.29
N ALA A 84 -0.50 -9.32 -12.98
CA ALA A 84 -0.73 -8.26 -12.01
C ALA A 84 0.42 -7.23 -11.98
N THR A 85 1.66 -7.71 -12.00
CA THR A 85 2.85 -6.84 -12.03
C THR A 85 2.89 -6.00 -13.31
N ALA A 86 2.66 -6.61 -14.47
CA ALA A 86 2.59 -5.91 -15.75
C ALA A 86 1.46 -4.86 -15.75
N GLY A 87 0.28 -5.24 -15.25
CA GLY A 87 -0.86 -4.34 -15.09
C GLY A 87 -0.53 -3.13 -14.20
N ALA A 88 0.18 -3.35 -13.09
CA ALA A 88 0.64 -2.27 -12.22
C ALA A 88 1.59 -1.31 -12.93
N ILE A 89 2.62 -1.84 -13.61
CA ILE A 89 3.62 -1.04 -14.33
C ILE A 89 2.96 -0.17 -15.41
N CYS A 90 2.10 -0.76 -16.24
CA CYS A 90 1.36 -0.05 -17.29
C CYS A 90 0.41 1.02 -16.71
N SER A 91 -0.06 0.82 -15.48
CA SER A 91 -1.03 1.71 -14.84
C SER A 91 -0.41 2.90 -14.12
N TYR A 92 0.88 2.90 -13.81
CA TYR A 92 1.51 3.95 -13.00
C TYR A 92 1.32 5.35 -13.59
N LEU A 93 1.59 5.54 -14.88
CA LEU A 93 1.44 6.83 -15.54
C LEU A 93 -0.02 7.29 -15.64
N PRO A 94 -0.97 6.48 -16.17
CA PRO A 94 -2.36 6.90 -16.25
C PRO A 94 -3.01 7.14 -14.88
N ILE A 95 -2.65 6.37 -13.86
CA ILE A 95 -3.13 6.57 -12.49
C ILE A 95 -2.57 7.86 -11.88
N GLY A 96 -1.31 8.20 -12.13
CA GLY A 96 -0.75 9.47 -11.70
C GLY A 96 -1.50 10.66 -12.31
N ALA A 97 -1.80 10.60 -13.61
CA ALA A 97 -2.61 11.60 -14.31
C ALA A 97 -4.06 11.67 -13.78
N LEU A 98 -4.66 10.52 -13.46
CA LEU A 98 -5.99 10.45 -12.86
C LEU A 98 -5.99 11.10 -11.48
N ALA A 99 -5.00 10.79 -10.64
CA ALA A 99 -4.87 11.36 -9.30
C ALA A 99 -4.71 12.89 -9.32
N ALA A 100 -4.03 13.43 -10.34
CA ALA A 100 -3.94 14.88 -10.55
C ALA A 100 -5.30 15.53 -10.83
N LYS A 101 -6.24 14.81 -11.48
CA LYS A 101 -7.58 15.32 -11.82
C LYS A 101 -8.60 15.18 -10.68
N ILE A 102 -8.70 14.01 -10.06
CA ILE A 102 -9.73 13.69 -9.06
C ILE A 102 -9.26 13.77 -7.61
N GLY A 103 -7.95 13.94 -7.42
CA GLY A 103 -7.29 13.99 -6.11
C GLY A 103 -6.82 12.62 -5.62
N ARG A 104 -5.69 12.61 -4.87
CA ARG A 104 -5.05 11.37 -4.38
C ARG A 104 -5.96 10.52 -3.49
N LYS A 105 -6.68 11.16 -2.54
CA LYS A 105 -7.60 10.46 -1.63
C LYS A 105 -8.64 9.63 -2.38
N ARG A 106 -9.30 10.22 -3.38
CA ARG A 106 -10.32 9.53 -4.19
C ARG A 106 -9.71 8.40 -5.01
N THR A 107 -8.53 8.62 -5.57
CA THR A 107 -7.80 7.58 -6.34
C THR A 107 -7.45 6.38 -5.46
N ILE A 108 -6.96 6.61 -4.23
CA ILE A 108 -6.69 5.53 -3.26
C ILE A 108 -7.98 4.80 -2.90
N GLN A 109 -9.08 5.51 -2.61
CA GLN A 109 -10.36 4.89 -2.28
C GLN A 109 -10.89 4.00 -3.40
N LEU A 110 -10.81 4.47 -4.66
CA LEU A 110 -11.17 3.66 -5.83
C LEU A 110 -10.25 2.44 -5.97
N GLY A 111 -8.94 2.61 -5.74
CA GLY A 111 -7.98 1.52 -5.74
C GLY A 111 -8.31 0.46 -4.69
N VAL A 112 -8.60 0.85 -3.45
CA VAL A 112 -8.98 -0.07 -2.36
C VAL A 112 -10.28 -0.79 -2.69
N ALA A 113 -11.31 -0.08 -3.17
CA ALA A 113 -12.59 -0.69 -3.56
C ALA A 113 -12.40 -1.71 -4.70
N LEU A 114 -11.60 -1.35 -5.72
CA LEU A 114 -11.29 -2.27 -6.83
C LEU A 114 -10.50 -3.49 -6.34
N LEU A 115 -9.51 -3.31 -5.46
CA LEU A 115 -8.72 -4.40 -4.89
C LEU A 115 -9.59 -5.37 -4.11
N THR A 116 -10.49 -4.85 -3.28
CA THR A 116 -11.45 -5.65 -2.50
C THR A 116 -12.37 -6.46 -3.43
N LEU A 117 -12.89 -5.82 -4.47
CA LEU A 117 -13.74 -6.50 -5.47
C LEU A 117 -12.96 -7.60 -6.19
N CYS A 118 -11.70 -7.34 -6.59
CA CYS A 118 -10.86 -8.33 -7.25
C CYS A 118 -10.57 -9.53 -6.35
N PHE A 119 -10.30 -9.33 -5.07
CA PHE A 119 -10.06 -10.42 -4.13
C PHE A 119 -11.33 -11.22 -3.86
N LEU A 120 -12.50 -10.57 -3.78
CA LEU A 120 -13.78 -11.25 -3.69
C LEU A 120 -14.05 -12.11 -4.93
N LEU A 121 -13.83 -11.56 -6.13
CA LEU A 121 -13.97 -12.31 -7.39
C LEU A 121 -12.96 -13.47 -7.47
N GLY A 122 -11.71 -13.24 -7.07
CA GLY A 122 -10.70 -14.30 -6.97
C GLY A 122 -11.13 -15.44 -6.06
N PHE A 123 -11.71 -15.12 -4.89
CA PHE A 123 -12.28 -16.12 -3.99
C PHE A 123 -13.41 -16.91 -4.65
N VAL A 124 -14.38 -16.23 -5.26
CA VAL A 124 -15.50 -16.89 -5.94
C VAL A 124 -14.99 -17.81 -7.06
N LEU A 125 -14.06 -17.33 -7.90
CA LEU A 125 -13.51 -18.12 -8.99
C LEU A 125 -12.81 -19.38 -8.50
N THR A 126 -12.05 -19.30 -7.40
CA THR A 126 -11.36 -20.47 -6.83
C THR A 126 -12.29 -21.42 -6.08
N CYS A 127 -13.48 -20.97 -5.67
CA CYS A 127 -14.53 -21.83 -5.11
C CYS A 127 -15.38 -22.52 -6.19
N THR A 128 -15.49 -21.92 -7.39
CA THR A 128 -16.38 -22.41 -8.45
C THR A 128 -15.66 -23.18 -9.55
N SER A 129 -14.34 -23.04 -9.66
CA SER A 129 -13.53 -23.70 -10.69
C SER A 129 -12.36 -24.43 -10.06
N SER A 130 -12.03 -25.62 -10.59
CA SER A 130 -10.85 -26.38 -10.21
C SER A 130 -9.62 -26.05 -11.06
N VAL A 131 -9.75 -25.14 -12.02
CA VAL A 131 -8.67 -24.73 -12.92
C VAL A 131 -8.60 -23.22 -13.03
N ILE A 132 -7.40 -22.68 -13.27
CA ILE A 132 -7.21 -21.25 -13.54
C ILE A 132 -7.86 -20.89 -14.87
N THR A 133 -8.92 -20.10 -14.80
CA THR A 133 -9.65 -19.64 -15.98
C THR A 133 -9.03 -18.35 -16.57
N PRO A 134 -9.23 -18.04 -17.86
CA PRO A 134 -8.79 -16.76 -18.43
C PRO A 134 -9.29 -15.52 -17.67
N VAL A 135 -10.46 -15.62 -17.02
CA VAL A 135 -11.03 -14.55 -16.18
C VAL A 135 -10.11 -14.23 -15.00
N MET A 136 -9.40 -15.22 -14.45
CA MET A 136 -8.46 -15.00 -13.36
C MET A 136 -7.31 -14.04 -13.76
N TYR A 137 -6.80 -14.17 -14.99
CA TYR A 137 -5.77 -13.25 -15.49
C TYR A 137 -6.29 -11.81 -15.60
N VAL A 138 -7.56 -11.63 -16.03
CA VAL A 138 -8.18 -10.30 -16.06
C VAL A 138 -8.33 -9.73 -14.66
N VAL A 139 -8.79 -10.55 -13.70
CA VAL A 139 -8.89 -10.13 -12.29
C VAL A 139 -7.53 -9.70 -11.76
N PHE A 140 -6.46 -10.46 -12.03
CA PHE A 140 -5.11 -10.10 -11.58
C PHE A 140 -4.54 -8.88 -12.31
N ALA A 141 -4.87 -8.63 -13.57
CA ALA A 141 -4.54 -7.37 -14.23
C ALA A 141 -5.19 -6.17 -13.50
N LEU A 142 -6.45 -6.31 -13.09
CA LEU A 142 -7.16 -5.29 -12.30
C LEU A 142 -6.59 -5.16 -10.88
N VAL A 143 -6.12 -6.24 -10.26
CA VAL A 143 -5.35 -6.20 -9.00
C VAL A 143 -4.11 -5.32 -9.16
N GLY A 144 -3.37 -5.47 -10.25
CA GLY A 144 -2.22 -4.64 -10.56
C GLY A 144 -2.57 -3.16 -10.71
N LEU A 145 -3.64 -2.85 -11.43
CA LEU A 145 -4.16 -1.49 -11.58
C LEU A 145 -4.58 -0.90 -10.22
N ALA A 146 -5.29 -1.67 -9.40
CA ALA A 146 -5.70 -1.27 -8.06
C ALA A 146 -4.50 -0.99 -7.16
N TRP A 147 -3.49 -1.86 -7.19
CA TRP A 147 -2.21 -1.67 -6.51
C TRP A 147 -1.53 -0.37 -6.94
N ALA A 148 -1.43 -0.09 -8.24
CA ALA A 148 -0.85 1.13 -8.76
C ALA A 148 -1.59 2.37 -8.24
N ALA A 149 -2.94 2.33 -8.22
CA ALA A 149 -3.78 3.43 -7.74
C ALA A 149 -3.51 3.78 -6.27
N ILE A 150 -3.25 2.78 -5.44
CA ILE A 150 -2.96 2.97 -4.02
C ILE A 150 -1.49 3.38 -3.84
N ASN A 151 -0.55 2.61 -4.38
CA ASN A 151 0.89 2.73 -4.11
C ASN A 151 1.47 4.07 -4.56
N VAL A 152 1.16 4.50 -5.80
CA VAL A 152 1.66 5.78 -6.37
C VAL A 152 1.18 6.99 -5.56
N ASN A 153 0.02 6.89 -4.91
CA ASN A 153 -0.61 8.04 -4.24
C ASN A 153 -0.39 8.06 -2.71
N SER A 154 -0.07 6.92 -2.09
CA SER A 154 -0.01 6.82 -0.63
C SER A 154 1.17 7.56 -0.01
N LEU A 155 2.39 7.40 -0.51
CA LEU A 155 3.55 8.15 0.00
C LEU A 155 3.40 9.66 -0.22
N PRO A 156 3.08 10.16 -1.44
CA PRO A 156 2.83 11.58 -1.62
C PRO A 156 1.73 12.13 -0.71
N MET A 157 0.66 11.38 -0.45
CA MET A 157 -0.41 11.81 0.45
C MET A 157 0.08 11.97 1.90
N VAL A 158 0.99 11.11 2.37
CA VAL A 158 1.62 11.24 3.69
C VAL A 158 2.52 12.47 3.74
N VAL A 159 3.33 12.68 2.70
CA VAL A 159 4.28 13.80 2.62
C VAL A 159 3.54 15.14 2.47
N GLU A 160 2.41 15.19 1.79
CA GLU A 160 1.57 16.40 1.68
C GLU A 160 0.97 16.85 3.02
N MET A 161 0.97 15.99 4.04
CA MET A 161 0.54 16.34 5.40
C MET A 161 1.62 17.06 6.21
N CYS A 162 2.86 17.08 5.76
CA CYS A 162 3.97 17.76 6.44
C CYS A 162 4.44 18.99 5.68
N ARG A 163 5.23 19.82 6.34
CA ARG A 163 5.86 21.01 5.75
C ARG A 163 7.37 20.97 6.06
N GLY A 164 8.18 21.47 5.10
CA GLY A 164 9.60 21.75 5.27
C GLY A 164 10.42 20.60 5.83
N SER A 165 10.95 20.76 7.03
CA SER A 165 11.89 19.84 7.69
C SER A 165 11.33 18.46 8.03
N ASP A 166 10.00 18.32 8.11
CA ASP A 166 9.36 17.09 8.56
C ASP A 166 9.21 16.01 7.46
N ILE A 167 9.53 16.31 6.21
CA ILE A 167 9.39 15.38 5.07
C ILE A 167 10.11 14.06 5.33
N GLY A 168 11.35 14.11 5.82
CA GLY A 168 12.13 12.91 6.15
C GLY A 168 11.48 12.06 7.23
N ARG A 169 10.94 12.71 8.26
CA ARG A 169 10.25 12.06 9.38
C ARG A 169 8.95 11.37 8.93
N PHE A 170 8.12 12.02 8.14
CA PHE A 170 6.87 11.45 7.61
C PHE A 170 7.13 10.33 6.61
N THR A 171 8.15 10.48 5.77
CA THR A 171 8.64 9.41 4.89
C THR A 171 9.11 8.20 5.71
N GLY A 172 9.85 8.45 6.79
CA GLY A 172 10.27 7.41 7.73
C GLY A 172 9.09 6.66 8.35
N TYR A 173 8.06 7.35 8.79
CA TYR A 173 6.83 6.72 9.29
C TYR A 173 6.15 5.87 8.23
N TYR A 174 5.98 6.38 7.01
CA TYR A 174 5.40 5.60 5.91
C TYR A 174 6.15 4.29 5.68
N TYR A 175 7.47 4.34 5.53
CA TYR A 175 8.26 3.14 5.29
C TYR A 175 8.28 2.20 6.50
N THR A 176 8.34 2.70 7.71
CA THR A 176 8.27 1.86 8.91
C THR A 176 6.98 1.06 8.95
N PHE A 177 5.83 1.71 8.79
CA PHE A 177 4.54 1.04 8.84
C PHE A 177 4.33 0.08 7.66
N SER A 178 4.73 0.46 6.45
CA SER A 178 4.62 -0.41 5.28
C SER A 178 5.56 -1.61 5.34
N MET A 179 6.81 -1.43 5.78
CA MET A 179 7.77 -2.52 5.90
C MET A 179 7.41 -3.50 7.01
N VAL A 180 6.97 -3.01 8.18
CA VAL A 180 6.46 -3.87 9.25
C VAL A 180 5.31 -4.73 8.74
N ALA A 181 4.35 -4.14 8.02
CA ALA A 181 3.26 -4.89 7.41
C ALA A 181 3.77 -5.97 6.45
N GLN A 182 4.72 -5.64 5.58
CA GLN A 182 5.29 -6.58 4.61
C GLN A 182 6.07 -7.75 5.26
N VAL A 183 6.76 -7.50 6.37
CA VAL A 183 7.52 -8.54 7.09
C VAL A 183 6.60 -9.44 7.92
N VAL A 184 5.61 -8.86 8.61
CA VAL A 184 4.72 -9.60 9.50
C VAL A 184 3.69 -10.42 8.72
N THR A 185 3.20 -9.90 7.60
CA THR A 185 2.10 -10.52 6.83
C THR A 185 2.40 -11.94 6.35
N PRO A 186 3.54 -12.27 5.71
CA PRO A 186 3.81 -13.64 5.28
C PRO A 186 3.77 -14.65 6.42
N ILE A 187 4.26 -14.25 7.59
CA ILE A 187 4.28 -15.10 8.79
C ILE A 187 2.86 -15.28 9.34
N ALA A 188 2.13 -14.18 9.52
CA ALA A 188 0.78 -14.20 10.06
C ALA A 188 -0.21 -14.95 9.14
N ALA A 189 -0.22 -14.62 7.84
CA ALA A 189 -1.06 -15.28 6.85
C ALA A 189 -0.73 -16.77 6.72
N GLY A 190 0.56 -17.12 6.66
CA GLY A 190 0.99 -18.51 6.60
C GLY A 190 0.62 -19.33 7.85
N SER A 191 0.72 -18.73 9.02
CA SER A 191 0.29 -19.36 10.28
C SER A 191 -1.21 -19.57 10.32
N LEU A 192 -1.99 -18.57 9.88
CA LEU A 192 -3.45 -18.65 9.83
C LEU A 192 -3.92 -19.74 8.85
N MET A 193 -3.34 -19.80 7.65
CA MET A 193 -3.66 -20.81 6.66
C MET A 193 -3.33 -22.24 7.14
N ARG A 194 -2.22 -22.42 7.85
CA ARG A 194 -1.85 -23.74 8.44
C ARG A 194 -2.77 -24.14 9.58
N ALA A 195 -3.24 -23.17 10.38
CA ALA A 195 -4.08 -23.43 11.54
C ALA A 195 -5.55 -23.72 11.18
N ILE A 196 -6.05 -23.14 10.07
CA ILE A 196 -7.45 -23.24 9.68
C ILE A 196 -7.57 -24.00 8.34
N ASP A 197 -7.31 -23.34 7.23
CA ASP A 197 -7.37 -23.86 5.85
C ASP A 197 -6.74 -22.83 4.90
N TYR A 198 -6.19 -23.29 3.77
CA TYR A 198 -5.66 -22.38 2.73
C TYR A 198 -6.72 -21.47 2.12
N ARG A 199 -8.00 -21.89 2.10
CA ARG A 199 -9.13 -21.10 1.59
C ARG A 199 -9.36 -19.79 2.34
N VAL A 200 -8.75 -19.62 3.51
CA VAL A 200 -8.83 -18.38 4.32
C VAL A 200 -8.06 -17.23 3.67
N LEU A 201 -7.17 -17.46 2.69
CA LEU A 201 -6.32 -16.43 2.10
C LEU A 201 -7.10 -15.20 1.59
N PHE A 202 -8.11 -15.40 0.76
CA PHE A 202 -8.90 -14.29 0.23
C PHE A 202 -9.84 -13.64 1.26
N PRO A 203 -10.56 -14.40 2.12
CA PRO A 203 -11.32 -13.81 3.22
C PRO A 203 -10.45 -13.01 4.22
N TYR A 204 -9.20 -13.42 4.41
CA TYR A 204 -8.23 -12.66 5.21
C TYR A 204 -7.88 -11.32 4.55
N ALA A 205 -7.66 -11.27 3.25
CA ALA A 205 -7.27 -10.09 2.50
C ALA A 205 -8.44 -9.13 2.27
#